data_2533f8b23136e815fb4a7d82522d12f1
#
_entry.id   2533f8b23136e815fb4a7d82522d12f1
#
_cell.length_a   1.000
_cell.length_b   1.000
_cell.length_c   1.000
_cell.angle_alpha   90.00
_cell.angle_beta   90.00
_cell.angle_gamma   90.00
#
_symmetry.space_group_name_H-M   'P 1'
#
loop_
_entity.id
_entity.type
_entity.pdbx_description
1 polymer ?
#
loop_
_entity_poly.entity_id
_entity_poly.type
_entity_poly.pdbx_seq_one_letter_code
_entity_poly.pdbx_strand_id
1 'polypeptide(L)'
;MSQPANVWIIDDDRSIRWVLERALSQAGMQPRVFDSGDSIMMRLEHEQPDAIISDIRMPGVDGITLLAQIVELHQDVPVIIMTAHSDLESAVTSYQTGAFEYLPKPFDVDDAVALVKRAVAHSHEKRAAS
;
A
#
# COMPACT_ATOMS: atom_id res chain seq x y z
N MET A 1 3.98 3.92 -24.60
CA MET A 1 3.63 2.71 -23.87
C MET A 1 3.80 2.93 -22.39
N SER A 2 2.84 2.52 -21.63
CA SER A 2 2.92 2.65 -20.19
C SER A 2 3.84 1.58 -19.60
N GLN A 3 4.64 1.96 -18.64
CA GLN A 3 5.44 1.00 -17.90
C GLN A 3 4.57 0.27 -16.87
N PRO A 4 4.94 -0.93 -16.46
CA PRO A 4 4.23 -1.61 -15.38
C PRO A 4 4.20 -0.76 -14.13
N ALA A 5 3.07 -0.78 -13.43
CA ALA A 5 2.92 -0.02 -12.19
C ALA A 5 3.82 -0.59 -11.09
N ASN A 6 4.49 0.29 -10.37
CA ASN A 6 5.32 -0.09 -9.21
C ASN A 6 4.46 -0.07 -7.96
N VAL A 7 4.39 -1.18 -7.27
CA VAL A 7 3.60 -1.31 -6.04
C VAL A 7 4.49 -1.82 -4.92
N TRP A 8 4.51 -1.11 -3.81
CA TRP A 8 5.28 -1.52 -2.63
C TRP A 8 4.37 -2.25 -1.66
N ILE A 9 4.81 -3.43 -1.24
CA ILE A 9 4.09 -4.30 -0.30
C ILE A 9 4.89 -4.31 0.99
N ILE A 10 4.27 -3.86 2.09
CA ILE A 10 4.94 -3.75 3.39
C ILE A 10 4.18 -4.61 4.39
N ASP A 11 4.78 -5.69 4.84
CA ASP A 11 4.17 -6.60 5.81
C ASP A 11 5.28 -7.45 6.41
N ASP A 12 5.26 -7.67 7.72
CA ASP A 12 6.23 -8.54 8.38
C ASP A 12 5.93 -10.02 8.18
N ASP A 13 4.74 -10.36 7.69
CA ASP A 13 4.35 -11.74 7.39
C ASP A 13 4.83 -12.15 6.00
N ARG A 14 5.76 -13.08 5.97
CA ARG A 14 6.35 -13.58 4.73
C ARG A 14 5.30 -14.17 3.78
N SER A 15 4.30 -14.86 4.31
CA SER A 15 3.26 -15.49 3.50
C SER A 15 2.42 -14.44 2.78
N ILE A 16 2.07 -13.36 3.47
CA ILE A 16 1.30 -12.27 2.87
C ILE A 16 2.12 -11.59 1.78
N ARG A 17 3.39 -11.32 2.03
CA ARG A 17 4.27 -10.72 1.01
C ARG A 17 4.32 -11.60 -0.24
N TRP A 18 4.49 -12.91 -0.05
CA TRP A 18 4.59 -13.85 -1.18
C TRP A 18 3.30 -13.88 -2.00
N VAL A 19 2.16 -13.98 -1.33
CA VAL A 19 0.85 -14.05 -2.00
C VAL A 19 0.60 -12.79 -2.81
N LEU A 20 0.83 -11.61 -2.22
CA LEU A 20 0.59 -10.34 -2.88
C LEU A 20 1.58 -10.11 -4.02
N GLU A 21 2.86 -10.42 -3.80
CA GLU A 21 3.87 -10.28 -4.85
C GLU A 21 3.50 -11.10 -6.07
N ARG A 22 3.11 -12.35 -5.85
CA ARG A 22 2.74 -13.24 -6.93
C ARG A 22 1.48 -12.74 -7.67
N ALA A 23 0.46 -12.34 -6.92
CA ALA A 23 -0.79 -11.89 -7.51
C ALA A 23 -0.62 -10.61 -8.34
N LEU A 24 0.14 -9.65 -7.82
CA LEU A 24 0.38 -8.40 -8.53
C LEU A 24 1.27 -8.59 -9.74
N SER A 25 2.28 -9.48 -9.65
CA SER A 25 3.10 -9.83 -10.80
C SER A 25 2.28 -10.45 -11.92
N GLN A 26 1.36 -11.35 -11.57
CA GLN A 26 0.48 -11.98 -12.55
C GLN A 26 -0.49 -10.99 -13.18
N ALA A 27 -0.80 -9.92 -12.48
CA ALA A 27 -1.66 -8.85 -12.99
C ALA A 27 -0.90 -7.81 -13.83
N GLY A 28 0.38 -8.04 -14.09
CA GLY A 28 1.19 -7.16 -14.93
C GLY A 28 1.84 -5.99 -14.21
N MET A 29 1.84 -6.00 -12.90
CA MET A 29 2.49 -4.95 -12.09
C MET A 29 3.88 -5.39 -11.64
N GLN A 30 4.66 -4.43 -11.13
CA GLN A 30 5.99 -4.70 -10.57
C GLN A 30 5.95 -4.50 -9.06
N PRO A 31 5.70 -5.57 -8.30
CA PRO A 31 5.69 -5.45 -6.84
C PRO A 31 7.10 -5.46 -6.27
N ARG A 32 7.27 -4.75 -5.17
CA ARG A 32 8.47 -4.75 -4.36
C ARG A 32 8.06 -5.00 -2.93
N VAL A 33 8.75 -5.91 -2.23
CA VAL A 33 8.34 -6.33 -0.89
C VAL A 33 9.29 -5.80 0.16
N PHE A 34 8.73 -5.44 1.31
CA PHE A 34 9.46 -4.94 2.47
C PHE A 34 8.90 -5.60 3.72
N ASP A 35 9.76 -6.00 4.64
CA ASP A 35 9.33 -6.63 5.89
C ASP A 35 9.06 -5.62 7.01
N SER A 36 9.39 -4.34 6.79
CA SER A 36 9.12 -3.29 7.77
C SER A 36 8.96 -1.94 7.06
N GLY A 37 8.44 -0.95 7.78
CA GLY A 37 8.29 0.41 7.27
C GLY A 37 9.52 1.30 7.45
N ASP A 38 10.59 0.77 8.05
CA ASP A 38 11.69 1.60 8.53
C ASP A 38 12.44 2.36 7.44
N SER A 39 12.54 1.79 6.23
CA SER A 39 13.27 2.43 5.12
C SER A 39 12.37 3.13 4.12
N ILE A 40 11.06 3.09 4.32
CA ILE A 40 10.11 3.53 3.30
C ILE A 40 10.19 5.05 3.06
N MET A 41 10.23 5.85 4.11
CA MET A 41 10.28 7.31 3.94
C MET A 41 11.55 7.76 3.26
N MET A 42 12.68 7.12 3.57
CA MET A 42 13.95 7.41 2.91
C MET A 42 13.88 7.07 1.42
N ARG A 43 13.28 5.94 1.09
CA ARG A 43 13.12 5.53 -0.31
C ARG A 43 12.22 6.47 -1.08
N LEU A 44 11.18 7.00 -0.45
CA LEU A 44 10.25 7.92 -1.09
C LEU A 44 10.90 9.27 -1.45
N GLU A 45 12.07 9.58 -0.87
CA GLU A 45 12.82 10.76 -1.28
C GLU A 45 13.42 10.61 -2.70
N HIS A 46 13.60 9.39 -3.16
CA HIS A 46 14.27 9.08 -4.42
C HIS A 46 13.41 8.32 -5.41
N GLU A 47 12.35 7.65 -4.94
CA GLU A 47 11.49 6.78 -5.75
C GLU A 47 10.04 7.12 -5.45
N GLN A 48 9.18 6.99 -6.45
CA GLN A 48 7.75 7.20 -6.25
C GLN A 48 6.98 5.99 -6.78
N PRO A 49 6.50 5.11 -5.91
CA PRO A 49 5.65 4.01 -6.35
C PRO A 49 4.28 4.53 -6.77
N ASP A 50 3.57 3.73 -7.55
CA ASP A 50 2.20 4.06 -7.97
C ASP A 50 1.18 3.76 -6.89
N ALA A 51 1.51 2.86 -5.96
CA ALA A 51 0.67 2.54 -4.80
C ALA A 51 1.50 1.83 -3.74
N ILE A 52 1.04 1.93 -2.51
CA ILE A 52 1.63 1.20 -1.38
C ILE A 52 0.50 0.42 -0.70
N ILE A 53 0.75 -0.85 -0.39
CA ILE A 53 -0.13 -1.66 0.43
C ILE A 53 0.65 -2.09 1.67
N SER A 54 0.16 -1.74 2.86
CA SER A 54 0.90 -1.89 4.10
C SER A 54 0.04 -2.50 5.19
N ASP A 55 0.63 -3.43 5.94
CA ASP A 55 0.04 -3.91 7.18
C ASP A 55 0.10 -2.79 8.23
N ILE A 56 -0.83 -2.84 9.16
CA ILE A 56 -0.91 -1.85 10.24
C ILE A 56 0.05 -2.19 11.38
N ARG A 57 0.17 -3.47 11.72
CA ARG A 57 0.95 -3.92 12.87
C ARG A 57 2.26 -4.53 12.41
N MET A 58 3.33 -3.77 12.58
CA MET A 58 4.68 -4.18 12.20
C MET A 58 5.67 -3.76 13.29
N PRO A 59 6.79 -4.48 13.43
CA PRO A 59 7.88 -4.00 14.29
C PRO A 59 8.42 -2.67 13.78
N GLY A 60 8.84 -1.80 14.68
CA GLY A 60 9.35 -0.47 14.32
C GLY A 60 8.23 0.48 14.01
N VAL A 61 8.28 1.13 12.86
CA VAL A 61 7.24 2.09 12.42
C VAL A 61 5.98 1.32 12.07
N ASP A 62 4.87 1.59 12.76
CA ASP A 62 3.60 0.94 12.44
C ASP A 62 2.95 1.56 11.19
N GLY A 63 1.96 0.85 10.64
CA GLY A 63 1.32 1.26 9.39
C GLY A 63 0.58 2.57 9.46
N ILE A 64 -0.02 2.92 10.60
CA ILE A 64 -0.74 4.19 10.74
C ILE A 64 0.25 5.37 10.78
N THR A 65 1.35 5.23 11.52
CA THR A 65 2.38 6.24 11.56
C THR A 65 2.99 6.47 10.18
N LEU A 66 3.29 5.36 9.48
CA LEU A 66 3.82 5.42 8.13
C LEU A 66 2.83 6.10 7.18
N LEU A 67 1.54 5.74 7.27
CA LEU A 67 0.49 6.36 6.47
C LEU A 67 0.44 7.86 6.69
N ALA A 68 0.47 8.31 7.94
CA ALA A 68 0.43 9.74 8.26
C ALA A 68 1.59 10.49 7.62
N GLN A 69 2.79 9.93 7.67
CA GLN A 69 3.97 10.52 7.07
C GLN A 69 3.86 10.59 5.55
N ILE A 70 3.35 9.53 4.92
CA ILE A 70 3.19 9.52 3.47
C ILE A 70 2.14 10.53 3.03
N VAL A 71 1.03 10.61 3.72
CA VAL A 71 -0.04 11.57 3.40
C VAL A 71 0.47 13.01 3.52
N GLU A 72 1.28 13.28 4.54
CA GLU A 72 1.82 14.63 4.75
C GLU A 72 2.84 15.02 3.68
N LEU A 73 3.74 14.11 3.31
CA LEU A 73 4.91 14.44 2.50
C LEU A 73 4.81 13.96 1.05
N HIS A 74 3.96 12.98 0.77
CA HIS A 74 3.86 12.34 -0.56
C HIS A 74 2.40 12.07 -0.91
N GLN A 75 1.61 13.13 -1.03
CA GLN A 75 0.14 13.05 -1.20
C GLN A 75 -0.30 12.31 -2.47
N ASP A 76 0.59 12.21 -3.46
CA ASP A 76 0.25 11.56 -4.73
C ASP A 76 0.39 10.04 -4.66
N VAL A 77 0.90 9.50 -3.55
CA VAL A 77 1.07 8.06 -3.38
C VAL A 77 -0.10 7.49 -2.56
N PRO A 78 -1.03 6.77 -3.20
CA PRO A 78 -2.13 6.18 -2.44
C PRO A 78 -1.65 5.00 -1.60
N VAL A 79 -2.20 4.89 -0.40
CA VAL A 79 -1.84 3.84 0.54
C VAL A 79 -3.07 3.00 0.88
N ILE A 80 -2.95 1.70 0.71
CA ILE A 80 -3.96 0.73 1.13
C ILE A 80 -3.47 0.11 2.44
N ILE A 81 -4.30 0.13 3.47
CA ILE A 81 -3.95 -0.43 4.78
C ILE A 81 -4.61 -1.80 4.94
N MET A 82 -3.82 -2.79 5.31
CA MET A 82 -4.31 -4.12 5.65
C MET A 82 -4.54 -4.20 7.16
N THR A 83 -5.73 -4.65 7.56
CA THR A 83 -6.12 -4.74 8.97
C THR A 83 -6.69 -6.11 9.27
N ALA A 84 -6.68 -6.51 10.56
CA ALA A 84 -7.46 -7.67 10.97
C ALA A 84 -8.95 -7.39 10.76
N HIS A 85 -9.69 -8.39 10.29
CA HIS A 85 -11.12 -8.23 10.00
C HIS A 85 -11.92 -7.72 11.21
N SER A 86 -11.50 -8.08 12.42
CA SER A 86 -12.14 -7.65 13.66
C SER A 86 -11.69 -6.27 14.15
N ASP A 87 -10.75 -5.63 13.49
CA ASP A 87 -10.15 -4.36 13.94
C ASP A 87 -10.76 -3.18 13.21
N LEU A 88 -12.04 -2.92 13.47
CA LEU A 88 -12.77 -1.82 12.84
C LEU A 88 -12.20 -0.47 13.26
N GLU A 89 -11.74 -0.34 14.49
CA GLU A 89 -11.18 0.92 14.99
C GLU A 89 -9.97 1.36 14.18
N SER A 90 -9.06 0.43 13.88
CA SER A 90 -7.89 0.72 13.05
C SER A 90 -8.30 1.07 11.62
N ALA A 91 -9.33 0.43 11.07
CA ALA A 91 -9.83 0.76 9.74
C ALA A 91 -10.36 2.20 9.70
N VAL A 92 -11.15 2.60 10.69
CA VAL A 92 -11.66 3.97 10.79
C VAL A 92 -10.51 4.96 10.91
N THR A 93 -9.55 4.68 11.79
CA THR A 93 -8.37 5.55 11.97
C THR A 93 -7.59 5.68 10.67
N SER A 94 -7.46 4.60 9.90
CA SER A 94 -6.77 4.61 8.61
C SER A 94 -7.43 5.59 7.64
N TYR A 95 -8.75 5.55 7.53
CA TYR A 95 -9.48 6.48 6.67
C TYR A 95 -9.35 7.92 7.13
N GLN A 96 -9.46 8.15 8.43
CA GLN A 96 -9.33 9.50 9.00
C GLN A 96 -7.92 10.06 8.77
N THR A 97 -6.91 9.19 8.74
CA THR A 97 -5.52 9.59 8.50
C THR A 97 -5.25 9.85 7.02
N GLY A 98 -6.03 9.26 6.13
CA GLY A 98 -5.92 9.52 4.70
C GLY A 98 -5.63 8.31 3.83
N ALA A 99 -5.89 7.09 4.32
CA ALA A 99 -5.74 5.88 3.51
C ALA A 99 -6.66 5.95 2.29
N PHE A 100 -6.16 5.46 1.16
CA PHE A 100 -6.98 5.33 -0.04
C PHE A 100 -8.10 4.31 0.18
N GLU A 101 -7.76 3.19 0.79
CA GLU A 101 -8.72 2.12 1.08
C GLU A 101 -8.12 1.23 2.18
N TYR A 102 -8.94 0.37 2.78
CA TYR A 102 -8.44 -0.66 3.67
C TYR A 102 -8.82 -2.04 3.15
N LEU A 103 -8.03 -3.05 3.51
CA LEU A 103 -8.24 -4.42 3.09
C LEU A 103 -8.21 -5.31 4.34
N PRO A 104 -9.37 -5.83 4.78
CA PRO A 104 -9.39 -6.68 5.98
C PRO A 104 -8.79 -8.05 5.71
N LYS A 105 -8.03 -8.56 6.67
CA LYS A 105 -7.47 -9.92 6.64
C LYS A 105 -8.40 -10.88 7.37
N PRO A 106 -8.64 -12.07 6.86
CA PRO A 106 -8.15 -12.61 5.58
C PRO A 106 -8.89 -11.98 4.40
N PHE A 107 -8.20 -11.84 3.28
CA PHE A 107 -8.77 -11.24 2.07
C PHE A 107 -8.73 -12.21 0.90
N ASP A 108 -9.59 -11.97 -0.06
CA ASP A 108 -9.53 -12.62 -1.36
C ASP A 108 -8.46 -11.93 -2.20
N VAL A 109 -7.59 -12.71 -2.83
CA VAL A 109 -6.50 -12.17 -3.65
C VAL A 109 -7.02 -11.29 -4.78
N ASP A 110 -8.16 -11.65 -5.38
CA ASP A 110 -8.76 -10.87 -6.45
C ASP A 110 -9.23 -9.50 -5.95
N ASP A 111 -9.72 -9.42 -4.72
CA ASP A 111 -10.09 -8.15 -4.11
C ASP A 111 -8.87 -7.26 -3.88
N ALA A 112 -7.77 -7.86 -3.44
CA ALA A 112 -6.51 -7.12 -3.25
C ALA A 112 -6.01 -6.55 -4.58
N VAL A 113 -6.01 -7.35 -5.64
CA VAL A 113 -5.59 -6.90 -6.96
C VAL A 113 -6.48 -5.77 -7.47
N ALA A 114 -7.80 -5.91 -7.30
CA ALA A 114 -8.74 -4.87 -7.74
C ALA A 114 -8.51 -3.54 -7.01
N LEU A 115 -8.28 -3.58 -5.70
CA LEU A 115 -7.99 -2.38 -4.92
C LEU A 115 -6.69 -1.72 -5.37
N VAL A 116 -5.65 -2.50 -5.61
CA VAL A 116 -4.37 -1.96 -6.06
C VAL A 116 -4.51 -1.31 -7.44
N LYS A 117 -5.26 -1.94 -8.35
CA LYS A 117 -5.52 -1.35 -9.67
C LYS A 117 -6.22 0.00 -9.56
N ARG A 118 -7.21 0.11 -8.67
CA ARG A 118 -7.91 1.38 -8.43
C ARG A 118 -6.96 2.44 -7.86
N ALA A 119 -6.10 2.05 -6.93
CA ALA A 119 -5.12 2.95 -6.35
C ALA A 119 -4.13 3.46 -7.39
N VAL A 120 -3.63 2.57 -8.25
CA VAL A 120 -2.71 2.93 -9.33
C VAL A 120 -3.38 3.91 -10.29
N ALA A 121 -4.61 3.66 -10.69
CA ALA A 121 -5.37 4.55 -11.57
C ALA A 121 -5.54 5.92 -10.93
N HIS A 122 -5.86 5.97 -9.64
CA HIS A 122 -6.02 7.22 -8.90
C HIS A 122 -4.71 8.01 -8.85
N SER A 123 -3.59 7.33 -8.64
CA SER A 123 -2.26 7.95 -8.63
C SER A 123 -1.95 8.59 -9.99
N HIS A 124 -2.24 7.89 -11.09
CA HIS A 124 -2.00 8.40 -12.44
C HIS A 124 -2.88 9.61 -12.75
N GLU A 125 -4.14 9.59 -12.33
CA GLU A 125 -5.05 10.74 -12.49
C GLU A 125 -4.53 11.98 -11.74
N LYS A 126 -4.06 11.80 -10.52
CA LYS A 126 -3.50 12.91 -9.74
C LYS A 126 -2.28 13.53 -10.40
N ARG A 127 -1.38 12.69 -10.91
CA ARG A 127 -0.19 13.17 -11.60
C ARG A 127 -0.54 13.90 -12.88
N ALA A 128 -1.52 13.40 -13.63
CA ALA A 128 -1.95 14.03 -14.86
C ALA A 128 -2.63 15.37 -14.62
N ALA A 129 -3.27 15.55 -13.47
CA ALA A 129 -3.98 16.78 -13.12
C ALA A 129 -3.08 17.90 -12.58
N SER A 130 -1.87 17.54 -12.15
CA SER A 130 -0.95 18.49 -11.50
C SER A 130 -0.06 19.26 -12.48
#